data_d3d096d62ae5dc62d6717ab973f19bbb
#
_entry.id   d3d096d62ae5dc62d6717ab973f19bbb
#
_cell.length_a   1.000
_cell.length_b   1.000
_cell.length_c   1.000
_cell.angle_alpha   90.00
_cell.angle_beta   90.00
_cell.angle_gamma   90.00
#
_symmetry.space_group_name_H-M   'P 1'
#
loop_
_entity.id
_entity.type
_entity.pdbx_description
1 polymer ?
#
loop_
_entity_poly.entity_id
_entity_poly.type
_entity_poly.pdbx_seq_one_letter_code
_entity_poly.pdbx_strand_id
1 'polypeptide(L)'
;MKNSSAALQISRNTSEENLKQILNDITSHLETEHWISVEECYEDNSYWMPTPEDELDSFEDVGIIEINVNLTTYEKIIALTHEAGHYVLHTDPQFGSEMHKMFVESLAWYLGYKFMEDLGWIIPLEDYRAEANRSLELYTRSLNEK
;
A
#
# COMPACT_ATOMS: atom_id res chain seq x y z
N MET A 1 -13.64 13.96 -14.84
CA MET A 1 -13.80 12.55 -15.21
C MET A 1 -12.45 11.93 -15.53
N LYS A 2 -12.21 10.81 -14.97
CA LYS A 2 -11.00 10.11 -15.27
C LYS A 2 -10.98 9.71 -16.74
N ASN A 3 -9.91 10.00 -17.41
CA ASN A 3 -9.80 9.64 -18.80
C ASN A 3 -9.62 8.12 -18.89
N SER A 4 -10.66 7.46 -19.35
CA SER A 4 -10.70 6.01 -19.40
C SER A 4 -9.62 5.38 -20.27
N SER A 5 -9.03 6.16 -21.15
CA SER A 5 -8.04 5.61 -22.06
C SER A 5 -6.66 5.47 -21.44
N ALA A 6 -6.45 6.01 -20.25
CA ALA A 6 -5.08 6.21 -19.81
C ALA A 6 -4.74 5.53 -18.49
N ALA A 7 -4.96 4.22 -18.43
CA ALA A 7 -4.36 3.47 -17.34
C ALA A 7 -2.84 3.53 -17.51
N LEU A 8 -2.15 4.06 -16.52
CA LEU A 8 -0.71 4.20 -16.59
C LEU A 8 -0.03 2.90 -16.20
N GLN A 9 0.70 2.33 -17.16
CA GLN A 9 1.47 1.12 -16.92
C GLN A 9 2.77 1.45 -16.23
N ILE A 10 2.97 0.91 -15.04
CA ILE A 10 4.22 1.07 -14.30
C ILE A 10 5.06 -0.18 -14.56
N SER A 11 6.35 -0.03 -14.71
CA SER A 11 7.21 -1.19 -14.88
C SER A 11 8.58 -0.95 -14.27
N ARG A 12 9.30 -2.04 -14.12
CA ARG A 12 10.68 -2.01 -13.66
C ARG A 12 11.57 -1.19 -14.58
N ASN A 13 11.17 -1.08 -15.85
CA ASN A 13 11.91 -0.33 -16.86
C ASN A 13 11.48 1.13 -16.98
N THR A 14 10.46 1.53 -16.23
CA THR A 14 10.06 2.95 -16.18
C THR A 14 11.24 3.74 -15.61
N SER A 15 11.52 4.90 -16.21
CA SER A 15 12.66 5.70 -15.77
C SER A 15 12.50 6.10 -14.30
N GLU A 16 13.63 6.29 -13.64
CA GLU A 16 13.62 6.69 -12.24
C GLU A 16 12.87 7.99 -12.03
N GLU A 17 13.06 8.95 -12.94
CA GLU A 17 12.35 10.22 -12.86
C GLU A 17 10.83 10.03 -12.93
N ASN A 18 10.38 9.18 -13.85
CA ASN A 18 8.95 8.90 -13.97
C ASN A 18 8.42 8.11 -12.78
N LEU A 19 9.21 7.18 -12.24
CA LEU A 19 8.82 6.45 -11.04
C LEU A 19 8.64 7.39 -9.86
N LYS A 20 9.54 8.36 -9.70
CA LYS A 20 9.43 9.35 -8.63
C LYS A 20 8.17 10.19 -8.79
N GLN A 21 7.85 10.57 -10.03
CA GLN A 21 6.63 11.34 -10.28
C GLN A 21 5.38 10.52 -9.95
N ILE A 22 5.39 9.25 -10.35
CA ILE A 22 4.27 8.35 -10.04
C ILE A 22 4.12 8.21 -8.53
N LEU A 23 5.21 8.00 -7.82
CA LEU A 23 5.17 7.88 -6.37
C LEU A 23 4.60 9.14 -5.72
N ASN A 24 5.02 10.31 -6.20
CA ASN A 24 4.49 11.58 -5.71
C ASN A 24 2.99 11.72 -6.01
N ASP A 25 2.56 11.30 -7.18
CA ASP A 25 1.15 11.40 -7.57
C ASP A 25 0.28 10.50 -6.70
N ILE A 26 0.74 9.29 -6.43
CA ILE A 26 0.02 8.36 -5.56
C ILE A 26 -0.04 8.92 -4.14
N THR A 27 1.10 9.41 -3.64
CA THR A 27 1.18 10.00 -2.31
C THR A 27 0.22 11.17 -2.18
N SER A 28 0.24 12.07 -3.16
CA SER A 28 -0.66 13.24 -3.15
C SER A 28 -2.12 12.82 -3.14
N HIS A 29 -2.46 11.80 -3.93
CA HIS A 29 -3.84 11.31 -3.97
C HIS A 29 -4.27 10.78 -2.61
N LEU A 30 -3.41 9.97 -1.97
CA LEU A 30 -3.73 9.44 -0.65
C LEU A 30 -3.89 10.54 0.39
N GLU A 31 -3.04 11.56 0.33
CA GLU A 31 -3.09 12.66 1.29
C GLU A 31 -4.31 13.56 1.09
N THR A 32 -4.65 13.86 -0.16
CA THR A 32 -5.72 14.81 -0.43
C THR A 32 -7.10 14.17 -0.50
N GLU A 33 -7.20 12.94 -0.98
CA GLU A 33 -8.49 12.28 -1.18
C GLU A 33 -8.85 11.32 -0.06
N HIS A 34 -7.87 10.84 0.68
CA HIS A 34 -8.10 9.83 1.71
C HIS A 34 -7.62 10.25 3.10
N TRP A 35 -6.99 11.43 3.20
CA TRP A 35 -6.51 11.96 4.49
C TRP A 35 -5.52 11.01 5.14
N ILE A 36 -4.64 10.42 4.33
CA ILE A 36 -3.59 9.53 4.80
C ILE A 36 -2.26 10.25 4.66
N SER A 37 -1.50 10.33 5.75
CA SER A 37 -0.14 10.87 5.68
C SER A 37 0.80 9.76 5.20
N VAL A 38 1.67 10.07 4.25
CA VAL A 38 2.66 9.11 3.76
C VAL A 38 4.05 9.63 4.11
N GLU A 39 4.80 8.85 4.87
CA GLU A 39 6.11 9.25 5.35
C GLU A 39 7.13 8.15 5.09
N GLU A 40 8.41 8.52 5.11
CA GLU A 40 9.47 7.53 5.01
C GLU A 40 9.98 7.18 6.40
N CYS A 41 10.40 5.95 6.57
CA CYS A 41 10.95 5.49 7.83
C CYS A 41 12.23 4.68 7.60
N TYR A 42 12.97 4.47 8.66
CA TYR A 42 14.22 3.70 8.63
C TYR A 42 14.04 2.29 9.14
N GLU A 43 12.80 1.88 9.35
CA GLU A 43 12.49 0.51 9.74
C GLU A 43 12.62 -0.42 8.53
N ASP A 44 12.84 -1.70 8.80
CA ASP A 44 12.98 -2.69 7.72
C ASP A 44 11.67 -2.96 6.98
N ASN A 45 10.53 -2.65 7.60
CA ASN A 45 9.22 -2.91 7.02
C ASN A 45 8.43 -1.63 6.86
N SER A 46 7.66 -1.57 5.78
CA SER A 46 6.67 -0.52 5.61
C SER A 46 5.40 -0.95 6.33
N TYR A 47 4.57 0.00 6.75
CA TYR A 47 3.34 -0.35 7.46
C TYR A 47 2.29 0.75 7.38
N TRP A 48 1.05 0.34 7.62
CA TRP A 48 -0.10 1.23 7.79
C TRP A 48 -0.44 1.30 9.27
N MET A 49 -0.65 2.50 9.77
CA MET A 49 -1.03 2.72 11.15
C MET A 49 -2.23 3.66 11.21
N PRO A 50 -3.41 3.15 11.59
CA PRO A 50 -4.59 4.02 11.69
C PRO A 50 -4.47 4.95 12.89
N THR A 51 -5.08 6.14 12.77
CA THR A 51 -5.19 7.04 13.90
C THR A 51 -6.17 6.43 14.91
N PRO A 52 -5.81 6.37 16.21
CA PRO A 52 -6.72 5.83 17.21
C PRO A 52 -8.07 6.56 17.18
N GLU A 53 -9.14 5.81 17.37
CA GLU A 53 -10.50 6.33 17.28
C GLU A 53 -10.74 7.52 18.21
N ASP A 54 -10.20 7.46 19.42
CA ASP A 54 -10.35 8.52 20.40
C ASP A 54 -9.54 9.77 20.07
N GLU A 55 -8.65 9.69 19.09
CA GLU A 55 -7.82 10.82 18.67
C GLU A 55 -8.21 11.39 17.32
N LEU A 56 -9.20 10.81 16.64
CA LEU A 56 -9.57 11.26 15.29
C LEU A 56 -10.01 12.72 15.25
N ASP A 57 -10.61 13.22 16.32
CA ASP A 57 -11.04 14.61 16.37
C ASP A 57 -9.86 15.58 16.50
N SER A 58 -8.71 15.08 16.94
CA SER A 58 -7.53 15.91 17.18
C SER A 58 -6.54 15.90 16.03
N PHE A 59 -6.69 14.97 15.08
CA PHE A 59 -5.79 14.83 13.96
C PHE A 59 -6.53 15.00 12.65
N GLU A 60 -5.84 15.56 11.66
CA GLU A 60 -6.41 15.72 10.33
C GLU A 60 -6.40 14.42 9.55
N ASP A 61 -5.40 13.57 9.82
CA ASP A 61 -5.22 12.33 9.07
C ASP A 61 -5.95 11.16 9.71
N VAL A 62 -6.50 10.28 8.88
CA VAL A 62 -7.13 9.06 9.36
C VAL A 62 -6.10 7.97 9.66
N GLY A 63 -4.88 8.17 9.22
CA GLY A 63 -3.80 7.24 9.51
C GLY A 63 -2.54 7.62 8.78
N ILE A 64 -1.50 6.84 8.99
CA ILE A 64 -0.18 7.07 8.41
C ILE A 64 0.29 5.80 7.74
N ILE A 65 0.85 5.96 6.53
CA ILE A 65 1.59 4.90 5.87
C ILE A 65 3.06 5.27 5.96
N GLU A 66 3.87 4.39 6.51
CA GLU A 66 5.32 4.59 6.55
C GLU A 66 5.99 3.62 5.59
N ILE A 67 6.87 4.14 4.75
CA ILE A 67 7.54 3.37 3.71
C ILE A 67 9.03 3.31 4.02
N ASN A 68 9.60 2.13 3.96
CA ASN A 68 11.03 1.92 4.19
C ASN A 68 11.84 2.75 3.19
N VAL A 69 12.65 3.67 3.70
CA VAL A 69 13.43 4.60 2.89
C VAL A 69 14.50 3.89 2.05
N ASN A 70 14.90 2.69 2.46
CA ASN A 70 15.95 1.94 1.77
C ASN A 70 15.49 1.18 0.53
N LEU A 71 14.19 1.18 0.25
CA LEU A 71 13.68 0.55 -0.95
C LEU A 71 13.97 1.38 -2.18
N THR A 72 14.07 0.73 -3.33
CA THR A 72 14.12 1.46 -4.60
C THR A 72 12.77 2.15 -4.81
N THR A 73 12.72 3.13 -5.71
CA THR A 73 11.46 3.83 -5.98
C THR A 73 10.38 2.87 -6.45
N TYR A 74 10.72 1.93 -7.31
CA TYR A 74 9.76 0.93 -7.78
C TYR A 74 9.24 0.08 -6.62
N GLU A 75 10.12 -0.35 -5.74
CA GLU A 75 9.73 -1.12 -4.56
C GLU A 75 8.87 -0.29 -3.60
N LYS A 76 9.15 1.00 -3.48
CA LYS A 76 8.33 1.90 -2.66
C LYS A 76 6.90 1.98 -3.19
N ILE A 77 6.74 2.02 -4.51
CA ILE A 77 5.40 2.04 -5.11
C ILE A 77 4.65 0.76 -4.78
N ILE A 78 5.32 -0.38 -4.86
CA ILE A 78 4.70 -1.67 -4.52
C ILE A 78 4.35 -1.72 -3.03
N ALA A 79 5.26 -1.28 -2.17
CA ALA A 79 5.01 -1.25 -0.74
C ALA A 79 3.84 -0.32 -0.39
N LEU A 80 3.80 0.85 -1.01
CA LEU A 80 2.72 1.81 -0.79
C LEU A 80 1.38 1.21 -1.23
N THR A 81 1.38 0.48 -2.33
CA THR A 81 0.18 -0.20 -2.82
C THR A 81 -0.33 -1.21 -1.80
N HIS A 82 0.56 -1.99 -1.22
CA HIS A 82 0.21 -2.97 -0.19
C HIS A 82 -0.35 -2.29 1.06
N GLU A 83 0.31 -1.23 1.51
CA GLU A 83 -0.17 -0.53 2.72
C GLU A 83 -1.51 0.17 2.45
N ALA A 84 -1.75 0.67 1.24
CA ALA A 84 -3.06 1.19 0.87
C ALA A 84 -4.12 0.09 0.95
N GLY A 85 -3.75 -1.15 0.66
CA GLY A 85 -4.64 -2.29 0.82
C GLY A 85 -5.06 -2.48 2.27
N HIS A 86 -4.12 -2.33 3.20
CA HIS A 86 -4.45 -2.37 4.64
C HIS A 86 -5.42 -1.26 5.02
N TYR A 87 -5.24 -0.07 4.45
CA TYR A 87 -6.16 1.02 4.68
C TYR A 87 -7.58 0.67 4.19
N VAL A 88 -7.69 0.14 2.97
CA VAL A 88 -8.99 -0.25 2.42
C VAL A 88 -9.65 -1.29 3.31
N LEU A 89 -8.88 -2.29 3.72
CA LEU A 89 -9.36 -3.35 4.58
C LEU A 89 -9.84 -2.82 5.93
N HIS A 90 -9.09 -1.89 6.49
CA HIS A 90 -9.42 -1.29 7.79
C HIS A 90 -10.73 -0.51 7.74
N THR A 91 -11.01 0.14 6.62
CA THR A 91 -12.20 0.97 6.49
C THR A 91 -13.45 0.20 6.05
N ASP A 92 -13.30 -1.05 5.66
CA ASP A 92 -14.42 -1.86 5.18
C ASP A 92 -15.03 -2.64 6.34
N PRO A 93 -16.29 -2.37 6.70
CA PRO A 93 -16.91 -3.05 7.84
C PRO A 93 -17.15 -4.54 7.63
N GLN A 94 -17.01 -5.04 6.40
CA GLN A 94 -17.15 -6.47 6.14
C GLN A 94 -15.98 -7.27 6.72
N PHE A 95 -14.86 -6.61 6.96
CA PHE A 95 -13.65 -7.28 7.43
C PHE A 95 -13.45 -6.96 8.90
N GLY A 96 -13.68 -7.92 9.75
CA GLY A 96 -13.56 -7.74 11.18
C GLY A 96 -12.13 -7.88 11.67
N SER A 97 -11.90 -7.41 12.89
CA SER A 97 -10.60 -7.50 13.53
C SER A 97 -10.20 -8.91 13.90
N GLU A 98 -11.13 -9.84 13.86
CA GLU A 98 -10.87 -11.24 14.27
C GLU A 98 -10.38 -12.13 13.14
N MET A 99 -10.22 -11.57 11.94
CA MET A 99 -9.71 -12.34 10.83
C MET A 99 -8.28 -12.78 11.09
N HIS A 100 -7.96 -13.98 10.63
CA HIS A 100 -6.59 -14.50 10.76
C HIS A 100 -5.62 -13.57 10.02
N LYS A 101 -4.50 -13.28 10.67
CA LYS A 101 -3.52 -12.32 10.12
C LYS A 101 -3.03 -12.67 8.72
N MET A 102 -2.83 -13.95 8.44
CA MET A 102 -2.39 -14.41 7.13
C MET A 102 -3.42 -14.05 6.05
N PHE A 103 -4.69 -14.20 6.38
CA PHE A 103 -5.78 -13.86 5.48
C PHE A 103 -5.84 -12.35 5.27
N VAL A 104 -5.66 -11.59 6.36
CA VAL A 104 -5.63 -10.13 6.29
C VAL A 104 -4.51 -9.66 5.37
N GLU A 105 -3.31 -10.23 5.50
CA GLU A 105 -2.19 -9.87 4.65
C GLU A 105 -2.48 -10.19 3.19
N SER A 106 -3.03 -11.37 2.92
CA SER A 106 -3.38 -11.76 1.55
C SER A 106 -4.40 -10.81 0.94
N LEU A 107 -5.42 -10.44 1.73
CA LEU A 107 -6.43 -9.50 1.26
C LEU A 107 -5.86 -8.12 1.04
N ALA A 108 -4.96 -7.66 1.91
CA ALA A 108 -4.36 -6.34 1.76
C ALA A 108 -3.59 -6.24 0.44
N TRP A 109 -2.84 -7.28 0.08
CA TRP A 109 -2.14 -7.31 -1.21
C TRP A 109 -3.14 -7.21 -2.37
N TYR A 110 -4.20 -8.00 -2.32
CA TYR A 110 -5.21 -8.00 -3.36
C TYR A 110 -5.94 -6.65 -3.46
N LEU A 111 -6.41 -6.16 -2.32
CA LEU A 111 -7.20 -4.93 -2.28
C LEU A 111 -6.36 -3.71 -2.68
N GLY A 112 -5.08 -3.71 -2.30
CA GLY A 112 -4.18 -2.64 -2.70
C GLY A 112 -4.01 -2.58 -4.22
N TYR A 113 -3.81 -3.73 -4.84
CA TYR A 113 -3.68 -3.81 -6.29
C TYR A 113 -4.95 -3.26 -6.97
N LYS A 114 -6.12 -3.70 -6.50
CA LYS A 114 -7.39 -3.25 -7.07
C LYS A 114 -7.60 -1.76 -6.85
N PHE A 115 -7.21 -1.27 -5.67
CA PHE A 115 -7.32 0.15 -5.34
C PHE A 115 -6.52 0.99 -6.34
N MET A 116 -5.27 0.60 -6.60
CA MET A 116 -4.42 1.33 -7.54
C MET A 116 -4.92 1.19 -8.97
N GLU A 117 -5.36 -0.01 -9.35
CA GLU A 117 -5.91 -0.23 -10.67
C GLU A 117 -7.11 0.67 -10.92
N ASP A 118 -8.00 0.78 -9.95
CA ASP A 118 -9.18 1.63 -10.06
C ASP A 118 -8.82 3.10 -10.20
N LEU A 119 -7.68 3.50 -9.65
CA LEU A 119 -7.19 4.87 -9.77
C LEU A 119 -6.42 5.11 -11.07
N GLY A 120 -6.14 4.04 -11.81
CA GLY A 120 -5.48 4.16 -13.08
C GLY A 120 -3.98 3.87 -13.08
N TRP A 121 -3.45 3.35 -11.99
CA TRP A 121 -2.05 2.93 -11.93
C TRP A 121 -1.98 1.41 -11.96
N ILE A 122 -1.29 0.87 -12.94
CA ILE A 122 -1.20 -0.58 -13.12
C ILE A 122 0.24 -1.03 -12.94
N ILE A 123 0.47 -1.81 -11.90
CA ILE A 123 1.76 -2.43 -11.62
C ILE A 123 1.77 -3.79 -12.32
N PRO A 124 2.87 -4.20 -12.95
CA PRO A 124 2.92 -5.54 -13.55
C PRO A 124 2.56 -6.60 -12.52
N LEU A 125 1.56 -7.40 -12.84
CA LEU A 125 1.03 -8.38 -11.89
C LEU A 125 2.10 -9.38 -11.45
N GLU A 126 2.99 -9.75 -12.36
CA GLU A 126 4.07 -10.68 -12.04
C GLU A 126 4.96 -10.15 -10.93
N ASP A 127 5.36 -8.87 -11.04
CA ASP A 127 6.23 -8.24 -10.04
C ASP A 127 5.51 -8.07 -8.72
N TYR A 128 4.26 -7.66 -8.79
CA TYR A 128 3.45 -7.45 -7.60
C TYR A 128 3.25 -8.77 -6.85
N ARG A 129 2.91 -9.82 -7.58
CA ARG A 129 2.69 -11.14 -6.97
C ARG A 129 3.98 -11.72 -6.40
N ALA A 130 5.12 -11.46 -7.04
CA ALA A 130 6.40 -11.93 -6.50
C ALA A 130 6.67 -11.31 -5.14
N GLU A 131 6.42 -10.00 -4.99
CA GLU A 131 6.59 -9.34 -3.71
C GLU A 131 5.59 -9.83 -2.67
N ALA A 132 4.35 -10.01 -3.08
CA ALA A 132 3.31 -10.52 -2.19
C ALA A 132 3.66 -11.92 -1.68
N ASN A 133 4.07 -12.80 -2.59
CA ASN A 133 4.41 -14.17 -2.23
C ASN A 133 5.62 -14.22 -1.30
N ARG A 134 6.62 -13.39 -1.57
CA ARG A 134 7.80 -13.32 -0.71
C ARG A 134 7.42 -12.86 0.70
N SER A 135 6.59 -11.84 0.78
CA SER A 135 6.12 -11.31 2.06
C SER A 135 5.32 -12.36 2.84
N LEU A 136 4.40 -13.02 2.16
CA LEU A 136 3.55 -14.03 2.79
C LEU A 136 4.36 -15.26 3.22
N GLU A 137 5.39 -15.61 2.46
CA GLU A 137 6.27 -16.71 2.82
C GLU A 137 7.05 -16.40 4.09
N LEU A 138 7.58 -15.19 4.20
CA LEU A 138 8.29 -14.77 5.41
C LEU A 138 7.36 -14.79 6.62
N TYR A 139 6.14 -14.35 6.43
CA TYR A 139 5.15 -14.35 7.49
C TYR A 139 4.82 -15.77 7.95
N THR A 140 4.68 -16.69 7.00
CA THR A 140 4.41 -18.10 7.30
C THR A 140 5.56 -18.72 8.09
N ARG A 141 6.79 -18.40 7.73
CA ARG A 141 7.97 -18.90 8.47
C ARG A 141 7.92 -18.39 9.91
N SER A 142 7.61 -17.12 10.10
CA SER A 142 7.52 -16.54 11.44
C SER A 142 6.48 -17.27 12.29
N LEU A 143 5.36 -17.64 11.71
CA LEU A 143 4.33 -18.41 12.44
C LEU A 143 4.80 -19.79 12.83
N ASN A 144 5.58 -20.43 11.93
CA ASN A 144 6.04 -21.79 12.16
C ASN A 144 7.17 -21.89 13.17
N GLU A 145 7.86 -20.78 13.41
CA GLU A 145 8.97 -20.77 14.37
C GLU A 145 8.50 -20.59 15.81
N LYS A 146 7.24 -20.41 16.00
CA LYS A 146 6.67 -20.28 17.36
C LYS A 146 6.14 -21.64 17.85
#